data_8939c72991d2eeb5842054cdbb4f296e
#
_entry.id   8939c72991d2eeb5842054cdbb4f296e
#
_cell.length_a   1.000
_cell.length_b   1.000
_cell.length_c   1.000
_cell.angle_alpha   90.00
_cell.angle_beta   90.00
_cell.angle_gamma   90.00
#
_symmetry.space_group_name_H-M   'P 1'
#
loop_
_entity.id
_entity.type
_entity.pdbx_description
1 polymer ?
#
loop_
_entity_poly.entity_id
_entity_poly.type
_entity_poly.pdbx_seq_one_letter_code
_entity_poly.pdbx_strand_id
1 'polypeptide(L)'
;MNHLGKLIRVQVEDLHLDFVTAKDIAKQEAKKQCADPMLLSWYQGITGKGYPNIECGKNDAPAWIVYAESRGGDLTIDINDGDYIFFYLSLP
;
A
#
# COMPACT_ATOMS: atom_id res chain seq x y z
N MET A 1 -7.80 -10.22 -11.63
CA MET A 1 -6.74 -9.50 -12.32
C MET A 1 -6.10 -8.47 -11.44
N ASN A 2 -4.80 -8.38 -11.46
CA ASN A 2 -4.08 -7.46 -10.61
C ASN A 2 -3.87 -6.13 -11.33
N HIS A 3 -4.61 -5.10 -10.93
CA HIS A 3 -4.54 -3.79 -11.55
C HIS A 3 -3.44 -2.91 -10.95
N LEU A 4 -2.83 -3.35 -9.85
CA LEU A 4 -1.84 -2.56 -9.15
C LEU A 4 -0.42 -3.10 -9.36
N GLY A 5 -0.25 -3.85 -10.42
CA GLY A 5 1.07 -4.29 -10.87
C GLY A 5 1.71 -5.32 -9.96
N LYS A 6 2.95 -5.06 -9.56
CA LYS A 6 3.75 -6.03 -8.82
C LYS A 6 3.37 -6.03 -7.33
N LEU A 7 3.22 -7.23 -6.78
CA LEU A 7 2.95 -7.41 -5.35
C LEU A 7 4.20 -7.94 -4.66
N ILE A 8 4.64 -7.22 -3.64
CA ILE A 8 5.76 -7.63 -2.79
C ILE A 8 5.21 -7.92 -1.40
N ARG A 9 5.43 -9.12 -0.90
CA ARG A 9 5.00 -9.51 0.43
C ARG A 9 6.19 -9.51 1.37
N VAL A 10 6.02 -8.87 2.52
CA VAL A 10 7.08 -8.74 3.52
C VAL A 10 6.57 -9.25 4.85
N GLN A 11 7.35 -10.12 5.48
CA GLN A 11 7.03 -10.62 6.82
C GLN A 11 7.95 -9.96 7.83
N VAL A 12 7.36 -9.32 8.82
CA VAL A 12 8.10 -8.63 9.88
C VAL A 12 7.70 -9.23 11.22
N GLU A 13 8.67 -9.82 11.91
CA GLU A 13 8.43 -10.46 13.20
C GLU A 13 8.68 -9.46 14.33
N ASP A 14 7.79 -8.49 14.44
CA ASP A 14 7.88 -7.46 15.46
C ASP A 14 6.50 -7.30 16.07
N LEU A 15 6.36 -7.69 17.32
CA LEU A 15 5.08 -7.63 18.03
C LEU A 15 4.61 -6.20 18.25
N HIS A 16 5.51 -5.24 18.12
CA HIS A 16 5.21 -3.82 18.31
C HIS A 16 5.26 -3.02 17.03
N LEU A 17 5.12 -3.70 15.90
CA LEU A 17 5.15 -3.02 14.60
C LEU A 17 4.00 -2.02 14.53
N ASP A 18 4.34 -0.77 14.24
CA ASP A 18 3.35 0.29 14.10
C ASP A 18 3.34 0.81 12.66
N PHE A 19 2.43 1.74 12.39
CA PHE A 19 2.27 2.27 11.04
C PHE A 19 3.52 2.98 10.55
N VAL A 20 4.15 3.77 11.40
CA VAL A 20 5.34 4.55 10.99
C VAL A 20 6.47 3.61 10.59
N THR A 21 6.71 2.59 11.39
CA THR A 21 7.75 1.61 11.09
C THR A 21 7.40 0.80 9.85
N ALA A 22 6.14 0.38 9.72
CA ALA A 22 5.69 -0.37 8.55
C ALA A 22 5.85 0.46 7.28
N LYS A 23 5.52 1.75 7.34
CA LYS A 23 5.66 2.65 6.20
C LYS A 23 7.12 2.77 5.78
N ASP A 24 8.04 2.85 6.74
CA ASP A 24 9.46 2.92 6.43
C ASP A 24 9.95 1.64 5.78
N ILE A 25 9.54 0.49 6.31
CA ILE A 25 9.90 -0.80 5.72
C ILE A 25 9.38 -0.90 4.29
N ALA A 26 8.12 -0.49 4.07
CA ALA A 26 7.54 -0.53 2.74
C ALA A 26 8.30 0.36 1.78
N LYS A 27 8.72 1.54 2.21
CA LYS A 27 9.49 2.45 1.38
C LYS A 27 10.83 1.83 0.99
N GLN A 28 11.50 1.17 1.92
CA GLN A 28 12.77 0.51 1.62
C GLN A 28 12.58 -0.61 0.59
N GLU A 29 11.52 -1.39 0.73
CA GLU A 29 11.22 -2.44 -0.23
C GLU A 29 10.87 -1.87 -1.60
N ALA A 30 10.09 -0.77 -1.61
CA ALA A 30 9.74 -0.13 -2.87
C ALA A 30 10.96 0.42 -3.59
N LYS A 31 11.92 0.95 -2.85
CA LYS A 31 13.16 1.47 -3.44
C LYS A 31 14.02 0.40 -4.09
N LYS A 32 13.82 -0.85 -3.72
CA LYS A 32 14.50 -1.96 -4.39
C LYS A 32 13.90 -2.25 -5.76
N GLN A 33 12.68 -1.79 -6.01
CA GLN A 33 11.96 -2.06 -7.25
C GLN A 33 12.07 -0.92 -8.25
N CYS A 34 12.24 0.30 -7.77
CA CYS A 34 12.34 1.46 -8.64
C CYS A 34 13.14 2.57 -7.96
N ALA A 35 13.58 3.54 -8.76
CA ALA A 35 14.45 4.59 -8.25
C ALA A 35 13.72 5.55 -7.32
N ASP A 36 12.47 5.86 -7.64
CA ASP A 36 11.72 6.87 -6.90
C ASP A 36 10.26 6.45 -6.73
N PRO A 37 9.98 5.63 -5.72
CA PRO A 37 8.59 5.22 -5.48
C PRO A 37 7.79 6.35 -4.85
N MET A 38 6.61 6.60 -5.41
CA MET A 38 5.69 7.61 -4.89
C MET A 38 4.52 6.92 -4.20
N LEU A 39 4.37 7.16 -2.91
CA LEU A 39 3.29 6.56 -2.14
C LEU A 39 1.96 7.20 -2.53
N LEU A 40 1.01 6.37 -2.93
CA LEU A 40 -0.30 6.83 -3.36
C LEU A 40 -1.36 6.66 -2.28
N SER A 41 -1.44 5.48 -1.69
CA SER A 41 -2.45 5.17 -0.70
C SER A 41 -1.97 4.02 0.18
N TRP A 42 -2.70 3.79 1.27
CA TRP A 42 -2.37 2.68 2.16
C TRP A 42 -3.62 2.18 2.88
N TYR A 43 -3.48 0.98 3.46
CA TYR A 43 -4.51 0.38 4.27
C TYR A 43 -3.88 -0.29 5.49
N GLN A 44 -4.48 -0.09 6.66
CA GLN A 44 -4.06 -0.71 7.91
C GLN A 44 -5.09 -1.77 8.28
N GLY A 45 -4.76 -3.04 8.04
CA GLY A 45 -5.68 -4.13 8.33
C GLY A 45 -6.00 -4.26 9.80
N ILE A 46 -5.05 -3.89 10.66
CA ILE A 46 -5.23 -3.99 12.11
C ILE A 46 -6.36 -3.05 12.59
N THR A 47 -6.44 -1.85 12.04
CA THR A 47 -7.45 -0.87 12.45
C THR A 47 -8.64 -0.79 11.51
N GLY A 48 -8.50 -1.34 10.31
CA GLY A 48 -9.51 -1.22 9.26
C GLY A 48 -9.54 0.13 8.58
N LYS A 49 -8.52 0.96 8.80
CA LYS A 49 -8.48 2.32 8.25
C LYS A 49 -7.57 2.39 7.04
N GLY A 50 -7.95 3.19 6.06
CA GLY A 50 -7.17 3.39 4.86
C GLY A 50 -7.10 4.87 4.49
N TYR A 51 -6.19 5.19 3.58
CA TYR A 51 -6.06 6.53 3.03
C TYR A 51 -6.01 6.44 1.51
N PRO A 52 -6.77 7.22 0.80
CA PRO A 52 -7.83 8.10 1.29
C PRO A 52 -9.02 7.32 1.84
N ASN A 53 -9.77 7.92 2.74
CA ASN A 53 -10.91 7.26 3.36
C ASN A 53 -12.24 7.88 2.95
N ILE A 54 -12.25 8.57 1.82
CA ILE A 54 -13.47 9.21 1.30
C ILE A 54 -14.38 8.13 0.76
N GLU A 55 -15.63 8.15 1.18
CA GLU A 55 -16.61 7.20 0.68
C GLU A 55 -17.24 7.75 -0.59
N CYS A 56 -17.04 7.03 -1.67
CA CYS A 56 -17.63 7.39 -2.95
C CYS A 56 -19.07 6.93 -3.09
N GLY A 57 -19.52 6.07 -2.21
CA GLY A 57 -20.91 5.66 -2.12
C GLY A 57 -21.44 4.80 -3.25
N LYS A 58 -20.70 4.59 -4.31
CA LYS A 58 -21.19 3.86 -5.47
C LYS A 58 -20.36 2.67 -5.87
N ASN A 59 -19.18 2.53 -5.28
CA ASN A 59 -18.28 1.44 -5.63
C ASN A 59 -18.17 0.48 -4.48
N ASP A 60 -18.06 -0.79 -4.82
CA ASP A 60 -17.81 -1.82 -3.83
C ASP A 60 -16.36 -1.81 -3.37
N ALA A 61 -15.50 -1.18 -4.13
CA ALA A 61 -14.08 -1.13 -3.80
C ALA A 61 -13.79 -0.01 -2.81
N PRO A 62 -12.88 -0.25 -1.85
CA PRO A 62 -12.49 0.80 -0.91
C PRO A 62 -11.82 1.98 -1.62
N ALA A 63 -11.95 3.17 -1.02
CA ALA A 63 -11.40 4.39 -1.60
C ALA A 63 -9.90 4.31 -1.83
N TRP A 64 -9.16 3.65 -0.93
CA TRP A 64 -7.71 3.55 -1.06
C TRP A 64 -7.28 2.70 -2.27
N ILE A 65 -8.08 1.69 -2.65
CA ILE A 65 -7.81 0.93 -3.87
C ILE A 65 -8.15 1.76 -5.11
N VAL A 66 -9.32 2.38 -5.10
CA VAL A 66 -9.77 3.19 -6.24
C VAL A 66 -8.78 4.32 -6.50
N TYR A 67 -8.32 4.97 -5.45
CA TYR A 67 -7.35 6.06 -5.59
C TYR A 67 -6.05 5.57 -6.22
N ALA A 68 -5.51 4.44 -5.71
CA ALA A 68 -4.27 3.92 -6.24
C ALA A 68 -4.39 3.54 -7.71
N GLU A 69 -5.49 2.88 -8.08
CA GLU A 69 -5.72 2.50 -9.46
C GLU A 69 -5.87 3.72 -10.37
N SER A 70 -6.59 4.73 -9.92
CA SER A 70 -6.83 5.93 -10.72
C SER A 70 -5.55 6.74 -10.95
N ARG A 71 -4.57 6.59 -10.07
CA ARG A 71 -3.28 7.28 -10.21
C ARG A 71 -2.22 6.44 -10.90
N GLY A 72 -2.60 5.25 -11.37
CA GLY A 72 -1.67 4.38 -12.07
C GLY A 72 -0.74 3.59 -11.19
N GLY A 73 -1.17 3.29 -9.96
CA GLY A 73 -0.36 2.49 -9.04
C GLY A 73 0.08 1.18 -9.66
N ASP A 74 1.36 0.85 -9.55
CA ASP A 74 1.93 -0.33 -10.18
C ASP A 74 2.79 -1.17 -9.25
N LEU A 75 2.81 -0.82 -7.96
CA LEU A 75 3.59 -1.55 -6.97
C LEU A 75 2.84 -1.58 -5.64
N THR A 76 2.66 -2.78 -5.12
CA THR A 76 1.99 -2.98 -3.83
C THR A 76 2.95 -3.66 -2.87
N ILE A 77 3.10 -3.09 -1.69
CA ILE A 77 3.88 -3.68 -0.61
C ILE A 77 2.90 -4.13 0.47
N ASP A 78 2.86 -5.44 0.72
CA ASP A 78 1.95 -6.04 1.69
C ASP A 78 2.77 -6.55 2.87
N ILE A 79 2.57 -5.97 4.03
CA ILE A 79 3.31 -6.34 5.24
C ILE A 79 2.42 -7.18 6.14
N ASN A 80 2.91 -8.38 6.47
CA ASN A 80 2.26 -9.33 7.38
C ASN A 80 0.83 -9.66 6.95
N ASP A 81 0.69 -10.03 5.66
CA ASP A 81 -0.58 -10.53 5.11
C ASP A 81 -1.75 -9.60 5.39
N GLY A 82 -1.57 -8.32 5.06
CA GLY A 82 -2.65 -7.35 5.14
C GLY A 82 -2.68 -6.51 6.40
N ASP A 83 -1.75 -6.71 7.33
CA ASP A 83 -1.67 -5.82 8.50
C ASP A 83 -1.41 -4.38 8.07
N TYR A 84 -0.55 -4.21 7.05
CA TYR A 84 -0.28 -2.91 6.44
C TYR A 84 -0.06 -3.11 4.95
N ILE A 85 -0.78 -2.37 4.14
CA ILE A 85 -0.64 -2.43 2.68
C ILE A 85 -0.37 -1.03 2.16
N PHE A 86 0.64 -0.91 1.30
CA PHE A 86 1.06 0.37 0.72
C PHE A 86 1.08 0.26 -0.79
N PHE A 87 0.50 1.26 -1.46
CA PHE A 87 0.44 1.29 -2.91
C PHE A 87 1.31 2.43 -3.43
N TYR A 88 2.17 2.11 -4.38
CA TYR A 88 3.14 3.05 -4.93
C TYR A 88 2.99 3.17 -6.45
N LEU A 89 3.38 4.33 -6.95
CA LEU A 89 3.64 4.52 -8.36
C LEU A 89 5.16 4.55 -8.54
N SER A 90 5.66 3.68 -9.43
CA SER A 90 7.09 3.61 -9.72
C SER A 90 7.47 4.75 -10.64
N LEU A 91 8.35 5.63 -10.18
CA LEU A 91 8.89 6.70 -10.99
C LEU A 91 10.34 6.39 -11.34
N PRO A 92 10.78 6.79 -12.55
CA PRO A 92 12.17 6.54 -12.97
C PRO A 92 13.19 7.29 -12.15
#